data_169650f9e490e4b7e364f8d3193cef0c
#
_entry.id   169650f9e490e4b7e364f8d3193cef0c
#
_cell.length_a   1.000
_cell.length_b   1.000
_cell.length_c   1.000
_cell.angle_alpha   90.00
_cell.angle_beta   90.00
_cell.angle_gamma   90.00
#
_symmetry.space_group_name_H-M   'P 1'
#
loop_
_entity.id
_entity.type
_entity.pdbx_description
1 polymer ?
#
loop_
_entity_poly.entity_id
_entity_poly.type
_entity_poly.pdbx_seq_one_letter_code
_entity_poly.pdbx_strand_id
1 'polypeptide(L)'
;PLRDRGGVYIVPQARIAAWQAFADAVTAAGAAHCHSVPVAYGERFTRLAVESIRTHVANTLADIRDAVETGNLGARALKGLLTHDSTALESQIDAYGDLLGSVGAELKQASEDARQLIEAALIIAEAKKGSRK
;
A
#
# COMPACT_ATOMS: atom_id res chain seq x y z
N PRO A 1 -8.75 -1.36 -0.89
CA PRO A 1 -9.39 -1.02 0.39
C PRO A 1 -8.48 -1.37 1.56
N LEU A 2 -8.53 -0.55 2.61
CA LEU A 2 -7.88 -0.85 3.87
C LEU A 2 -8.80 -1.71 4.73
N ARG A 3 -8.24 -2.76 5.29
CA ARG A 3 -8.95 -3.62 6.20
C ARG A 3 -8.76 -3.12 7.64
N ASP A 4 -9.86 -2.84 8.30
CA ASP A 4 -9.89 -2.73 9.75
C ASP A 4 -10.19 -4.11 10.37
N ARG A 5 -9.91 -4.27 11.65
CA ARG A 5 -10.15 -5.53 12.36
C ARG A 5 -11.62 -5.94 12.24
N GLY A 6 -11.86 -7.18 11.84
CA GLY A 6 -13.22 -7.72 11.74
C GLY A 6 -13.87 -7.69 10.35
N GLY A 7 -13.10 -7.41 9.29
CA GLY A 7 -13.63 -7.46 7.93
C GLY A 7 -14.29 -6.16 7.44
N VAL A 8 -14.08 -5.07 8.16
CA VAL A 8 -14.46 -3.72 7.71
C VAL A 8 -13.37 -3.15 6.81
N TYR A 9 -13.77 -2.55 5.71
CA TYR A 9 -12.88 -1.95 4.73
C TYR A 9 -13.23 -0.49 4.51
N ILE A 10 -12.22 0.36 4.45
CA ILE A 10 -12.37 1.75 4.06
C ILE A 10 -12.06 1.85 2.56
N VAL A 11 -13.02 2.32 1.79
CA VAL A 11 -12.90 2.45 0.34
C VAL A 11 -12.83 3.93 -0.02
N PRO A 12 -11.77 4.39 -0.70
CA PRO A 12 -11.67 5.77 -1.14
C PRO A 12 -12.75 6.09 -2.19
N GLN A 13 -13.21 7.32 -2.20
CA GLN A 13 -14.30 7.77 -3.07
C GLN A 13 -14.06 7.44 -4.55
N ALA A 14 -12.84 7.60 -5.04
CA ALA A 14 -12.46 7.26 -6.41
C ALA A 14 -12.61 5.77 -6.77
N ARG A 15 -12.75 4.89 -5.77
CA ARG A 15 -12.86 3.43 -5.95
C ARG A 15 -14.22 2.86 -5.59
N ILE A 16 -15.17 3.70 -5.18
CA ILE A 16 -16.50 3.24 -4.72
C ILE A 16 -17.22 2.46 -5.81
N ALA A 17 -17.24 2.94 -7.05
CA ALA A 17 -17.93 2.26 -8.15
C ALA A 17 -17.35 0.86 -8.43
N ALA A 18 -16.03 0.74 -8.47
CA ALA A 18 -15.36 -0.54 -8.67
C ALA A 18 -15.59 -1.51 -7.49
N TRP A 19 -15.58 -0.99 -6.27
CA TRP A 19 -15.87 -1.77 -5.07
C TRP A 19 -17.32 -2.26 -5.06
N GLN A 20 -18.28 -1.41 -5.44
CA GLN A 20 -19.69 -1.77 -5.50
C GLN A 20 -19.93 -2.91 -6.49
N ALA A 21 -19.34 -2.83 -7.68
CA ALA A 21 -19.42 -3.88 -8.69
C ALA A 21 -18.85 -5.22 -8.16
N PHE A 22 -17.73 -5.17 -7.46
CA PHE A 22 -17.13 -6.34 -6.83
C PHE A 22 -18.04 -6.92 -5.73
N ALA A 23 -18.57 -6.09 -4.83
CA ALA A 23 -19.44 -6.52 -3.75
C ALA A 23 -20.73 -7.16 -4.29
N ASP A 24 -21.31 -6.60 -5.34
CA ASP A 24 -22.50 -7.13 -6.01
C ASP A 24 -22.20 -8.49 -6.65
N ALA A 25 -21.07 -8.65 -7.32
CA ALA A 25 -20.63 -9.90 -7.93
C ALA A 25 -20.41 -11.01 -6.89
N VAL A 26 -19.75 -10.68 -5.77
CA VAL A 26 -19.51 -11.62 -4.66
C VAL A 26 -20.82 -12.07 -4.02
N THR A 27 -21.75 -11.15 -3.82
CA THR A 27 -23.09 -11.44 -3.25
C THR A 27 -23.92 -12.29 -4.21
N ALA A 28 -23.90 -11.98 -5.52
CA ALA A 28 -24.61 -12.76 -6.54
C ALA A 28 -24.06 -14.19 -6.68
N ALA A 29 -22.75 -14.36 -6.51
CA ALA A 29 -22.12 -15.69 -6.52
C ALA A 29 -22.40 -16.51 -5.24
N GLY A 30 -23.03 -15.94 -4.22
CA GLY A 30 -23.30 -16.60 -2.94
C GLY A 30 -22.06 -16.89 -2.10
N ALA A 31 -20.92 -16.32 -2.44
CA ALA A 31 -19.65 -16.56 -1.76
C ALA A 31 -19.55 -15.83 -0.41
N ALA A 32 -20.14 -14.64 -0.31
CA ALA A 32 -20.21 -13.83 0.90
C ALA A 32 -21.28 -12.75 0.81
N HIS A 33 -21.61 -12.14 1.93
CA HIS A 33 -22.46 -10.95 1.98
C HIS A 33 -21.60 -9.71 2.19
N CYS A 34 -21.67 -8.77 1.25
CA CYS A 34 -20.99 -7.49 1.34
C CYS A 34 -22.02 -6.37 1.48
N HIS A 35 -21.91 -5.60 2.56
CA HIS A 35 -22.75 -4.43 2.78
C HIS A 35 -21.89 -3.18 2.71
N SER A 36 -22.31 -2.18 1.95
CA SER A 36 -21.67 -0.88 1.88
C SER A 36 -22.50 0.14 2.64
N VAL A 37 -21.89 0.80 3.59
CA VAL A 37 -22.52 1.87 4.36
C VAL A 37 -21.81 3.16 4.03
N PRO A 38 -22.48 4.16 3.42
CA PRO A 38 -21.90 5.47 3.24
C PRO A 38 -21.69 6.12 4.62
N VAL A 39 -20.46 6.57 4.86
CA VAL A 39 -20.09 7.22 6.12
C VAL A 39 -19.90 8.70 5.87
N ALA A 40 -20.63 9.53 6.61
CA ALA A 40 -20.39 10.95 6.62
C ALA A 40 -19.05 11.25 7.32
N TYR A 41 -18.24 12.10 6.70
CA TYR A 41 -16.96 12.50 7.26
C TYR A 41 -17.14 13.32 8.54
N GLY A 42 -17.00 12.65 9.69
CA GLY A 42 -16.80 13.31 10.97
C GLY A 42 -15.33 13.36 11.34
N GLU A 43 -14.91 14.32 12.15
CA GLU A 43 -13.51 14.46 12.62
C GLU A 43 -12.98 13.17 13.24
N ARG A 44 -13.79 12.48 14.02
CA ARG A 44 -13.44 11.21 14.65
C ARG A 44 -13.19 10.09 13.64
N PHE A 45 -14.03 9.99 12.62
CA PHE A 45 -13.87 9.01 11.56
C PHE A 45 -12.61 9.31 10.74
N THR A 46 -12.40 10.56 10.35
CA THR A 46 -11.22 10.98 9.61
C THR A 46 -9.93 10.65 10.36
N ARG A 47 -9.89 10.90 11.66
CA ARG A 47 -8.74 10.55 12.51
C ARG A 47 -8.46 9.05 12.53
N LEU A 48 -9.48 8.22 12.72
CA LEU A 48 -9.34 6.76 12.72
C LEU A 48 -8.89 6.24 11.33
N ALA A 49 -9.43 6.78 10.26
CA ALA A 49 -9.05 6.41 8.91
C ALA A 49 -7.60 6.78 8.60
N VAL A 50 -7.17 7.98 8.93
CA VAL A 50 -5.79 8.45 8.77
C VAL A 50 -4.82 7.59 9.57
N GLU A 51 -5.13 7.27 10.82
CA GLU A 51 -4.30 6.42 11.68
C GLU A 51 -4.18 5.00 11.12
N SER A 52 -5.27 4.44 10.63
CA SER A 52 -5.28 3.12 9.99
C SER A 52 -4.42 3.07 8.73
N ILE A 53 -4.51 4.09 7.88
CA ILE A 53 -3.69 4.23 6.67
C ILE A 53 -2.21 4.38 7.04
N ARG A 54 -1.91 5.24 8.00
CA ARG A 54 -0.53 5.46 8.47
C ARG A 54 0.09 4.17 8.98
N THR A 55 -0.64 3.40 9.80
CA THR A 55 -0.18 2.11 10.32
C THR A 55 0.07 1.10 9.21
N HIS A 56 -0.86 1.01 8.24
CA HIS A 56 -0.71 0.10 7.11
C HIS A 56 0.52 0.44 6.26
N VAL A 57 0.71 1.71 5.93
CA VAL A 57 1.87 2.18 5.17
C VAL A 57 3.16 1.93 5.94
N ALA A 58 3.21 2.24 7.24
CA ALA A 58 4.38 2.00 8.09
C ALA A 58 4.76 0.52 8.15
N ASN A 59 3.79 -0.37 8.29
CA ASN A 59 4.04 -1.81 8.28
C ASN A 59 4.58 -2.30 6.93
N THR A 60 3.98 -1.84 5.83
CA THR A 60 4.44 -2.20 4.48
C THR A 60 5.87 -1.71 4.22
N LEU A 61 6.20 -0.49 4.64
CA LEU A 61 7.55 0.05 4.52
C LEU A 61 8.56 -0.70 5.39
N ALA A 62 8.17 -1.10 6.60
CA ALA A 62 9.00 -1.92 7.47
C ALA A 62 9.30 -3.29 6.82
N ASP A 63 8.31 -3.94 6.26
CA ASP A 63 8.47 -5.23 5.55
C ASP A 63 9.42 -5.10 4.36
N ILE A 64 9.28 -4.03 3.55
CA ILE A 64 10.17 -3.74 2.43
C ILE A 64 11.60 -3.51 2.93
N ARG A 65 11.77 -2.71 3.96
CA ARG A 65 13.09 -2.41 4.54
C ARG A 65 13.76 -3.67 5.08
N ASP A 66 13.05 -4.47 5.84
CA ASP A 66 13.56 -5.73 6.38
C ASP A 66 13.97 -6.70 5.27
N ALA A 67 13.16 -6.81 4.21
CA ALA A 67 13.49 -7.64 3.05
C ALA A 67 14.77 -7.19 2.34
N VAL A 68 15.00 -5.89 2.23
CA VAL A 68 16.20 -5.31 1.61
C VAL A 68 17.42 -5.46 2.53
N GLU A 69 17.28 -5.19 3.82
CA GLU A 69 18.37 -5.22 4.80
C GLU A 69 18.89 -6.62 5.08
N THR A 70 18.07 -7.65 4.98
CA THR A 70 18.52 -9.04 5.08
C THR A 70 19.53 -9.44 3.99
N GLY A 71 19.60 -8.67 2.90
CA GLY A 71 20.60 -8.78 1.86
C GLY A 71 20.56 -10.07 1.02
N ASN A 72 19.52 -10.88 1.19
CA ASN A 72 19.34 -12.16 0.51
C ASN A 72 18.54 -12.05 -0.79
N LEU A 73 18.07 -10.87 -1.15
CA LEU A 73 17.28 -10.66 -2.35
C LEU A 73 18.17 -10.52 -3.59
N GLY A 74 17.88 -11.33 -4.60
CA GLY A 74 18.50 -11.17 -5.92
C GLY A 74 17.89 -10.01 -6.70
N ALA A 75 18.56 -9.61 -7.78
CA ALA A 75 18.14 -8.48 -8.63
C ALA A 75 16.70 -8.61 -9.14
N ARG A 76 16.23 -9.82 -9.44
CA ARG A 76 14.85 -10.05 -9.88
C ARG A 76 13.81 -9.73 -8.80
N ALA A 77 14.07 -10.14 -7.56
CA ALA A 77 13.18 -9.86 -6.44
C ALA A 77 13.16 -8.37 -6.09
N LEU A 78 14.32 -7.70 -6.11
CA LEU A 78 14.43 -6.26 -5.91
C LEU A 78 13.70 -5.46 -7.00
N LYS A 79 13.78 -5.88 -8.27
CA LYS A 79 12.98 -5.29 -9.35
C LYS A 79 11.48 -5.47 -9.11
N GLY A 80 11.06 -6.62 -8.59
CA GLY A 80 9.68 -6.87 -8.20
C GLY A 80 9.19 -5.91 -7.11
N LEU A 81 9.98 -5.71 -6.06
CA LEU A 81 9.68 -4.74 -5.01
C LEU A 81 9.54 -3.32 -5.57
N LEU A 82 10.43 -2.92 -6.47
CA LEU A 82 10.41 -1.59 -7.07
C LEU A 82 9.19 -1.36 -7.96
N THR A 83 8.87 -2.33 -8.83
CA THR A 83 7.83 -2.17 -9.86
C THR A 83 6.43 -2.48 -9.38
N HIS A 84 6.28 -3.38 -8.41
CA HIS A 84 4.97 -3.80 -7.90
C HIS A 84 4.66 -3.21 -6.53
N ASP A 85 5.47 -3.51 -5.54
CA ASP A 85 5.15 -3.15 -4.15
C ASP A 85 5.26 -1.64 -3.90
N SER A 86 6.31 -1.01 -4.37
CA SER A 86 6.51 0.44 -4.23
C SER A 86 5.43 1.23 -5.00
N THR A 87 5.14 0.82 -6.23
CA THR A 87 4.10 1.46 -7.06
C THR A 87 2.70 1.26 -6.48
N ALA A 88 2.40 0.08 -5.95
CA ALA A 88 1.13 -0.20 -5.29
C ALA A 88 0.95 0.67 -4.04
N LEU A 89 2.00 0.85 -3.25
CA LEU A 89 1.99 1.70 -2.07
C LEU A 89 1.75 3.17 -2.42
N GLU A 90 2.46 3.70 -3.40
CA GLU A 90 2.26 5.08 -3.90
C GLU A 90 0.84 5.29 -4.40
N SER A 91 0.32 4.37 -5.19
CA SER A 91 -1.06 4.42 -5.69
C SER A 91 -2.09 4.39 -4.56
N GLN A 92 -1.82 3.65 -3.50
CA GLN A 92 -2.69 3.60 -2.33
C GLN A 92 -2.67 4.91 -1.54
N ILE A 93 -1.51 5.51 -1.34
CA ILE A 93 -1.37 6.82 -0.69
C ILE A 93 -2.11 7.89 -1.50
N ASP A 94 -1.98 7.90 -2.82
CA ASP A 94 -2.66 8.83 -3.70
C ASP A 94 -4.19 8.65 -3.66
N ALA A 95 -4.66 7.41 -3.61
CA ALA A 95 -6.09 7.12 -3.53
C ALA A 95 -6.77 7.68 -2.27
N TYR A 96 -6.03 7.82 -1.18
CA TYR A 96 -6.51 8.39 0.08
C TYR A 96 -6.05 9.84 0.32
N GLY A 97 -5.51 10.51 -0.71
CA GLY A 97 -4.92 11.83 -0.61
C GLY A 97 -5.83 12.88 0.03
N ASP A 98 -7.13 12.87 -0.30
CA ASP A 98 -8.12 13.80 0.26
C ASP A 98 -8.30 13.62 1.78
N LEU A 99 -8.21 12.40 2.28
CA LEU A 99 -8.29 12.09 3.70
C LEU A 99 -7.01 12.41 4.46
N LEU A 100 -5.86 12.18 3.83
CA LEU A 100 -4.55 12.26 4.48
C LEU A 100 -4.08 13.70 4.69
N GLY A 101 -4.45 14.64 3.82
CA GLY A 101 -3.99 16.02 3.92
C GLY A 101 -2.45 16.11 4.01
N SER A 102 -1.94 16.79 5.03
CA SER A 102 -0.50 16.95 5.27
C SER A 102 0.22 15.63 5.56
N VAL A 103 -0.46 14.65 6.13
CA VAL A 103 0.09 13.31 6.37
C VAL A 103 0.43 12.60 5.06
N GLY A 104 -0.31 12.88 4.00
CA GLY A 104 -0.04 12.32 2.66
C GLY A 104 1.36 12.65 2.15
N ALA A 105 1.83 13.87 2.35
CA ALA A 105 3.19 14.29 1.97
C ALA A 105 4.27 13.54 2.78
N GLU A 106 4.06 13.35 4.07
CA GLU A 106 4.95 12.57 4.96
C GLU A 106 5.05 11.11 4.49
N LEU A 107 3.92 10.49 4.17
CA LEU A 107 3.88 9.10 3.71
C LEU A 107 4.50 8.94 2.31
N LYS A 108 4.31 9.91 1.42
CA LYS A 108 4.99 9.92 0.11
C LYS A 108 6.49 10.00 0.25
N GLN A 109 7.00 10.84 1.14
CA GLN A 109 8.43 10.96 1.39
C GLN A 109 8.99 9.64 1.93
N ALA A 110 8.32 9.02 2.88
CA ALA A 110 8.73 7.71 3.42
C ALA A 110 8.74 6.62 2.34
N SER A 111 7.77 6.63 1.44
CA SER A 111 7.72 5.72 0.29
C SER A 111 8.87 5.96 -0.69
N GLU A 112 9.20 7.21 -0.98
CA GLU A 112 10.33 7.57 -1.84
C GLU A 112 11.67 7.14 -1.22
N ASP A 113 11.85 7.34 0.08
CA ASP A 113 13.05 6.90 0.80
C ASP A 113 13.23 5.37 0.71
N ALA A 114 12.14 4.61 0.85
CA ALA A 114 12.16 3.16 0.68
C ALA A 114 12.49 2.76 -0.77
N ARG A 115 11.97 3.46 -1.76
CA ARG A 115 12.30 3.26 -3.17
C ARG A 115 13.78 3.45 -3.45
N GLN A 116 14.37 4.51 -2.94
CA GLN A 116 15.80 4.78 -3.07
C GLN A 116 16.66 3.68 -2.41
N LEU A 117 16.21 3.13 -1.29
CA LEU A 117 16.86 2.01 -0.64
C LEU A 117 16.86 0.75 -1.51
N ILE A 118 15.73 0.45 -2.16
CA ILE A 118 15.60 -0.68 -3.09
C ILE A 118 16.52 -0.47 -4.31
N GLU A 119 16.54 0.73 -4.88
CA GLU A 119 17.37 1.07 -6.05
C GLU A 119 18.87 0.91 -5.73
N ALA A 120 19.32 1.38 -4.58
CA ALA A 120 20.70 1.20 -4.13
C ALA A 120 21.05 -0.29 -3.96
N ALA A 121 20.17 -1.07 -3.36
CA ALA A 121 20.37 -2.52 -3.21
C ALA A 121 20.42 -3.24 -4.57
N LEU A 122 19.60 -2.80 -5.53
CA LEU A 122 19.57 -3.35 -6.88
C LEU A 122 20.89 -3.13 -7.62
N ILE A 123 21.46 -1.93 -7.54
CA ILE A 123 22.77 -1.59 -8.14
C ILE A 123 23.84 -2.53 -7.59
N ILE A 124 23.86 -2.75 -6.28
CA ILE A 124 24.83 -3.64 -5.64
C ILE A 124 24.63 -5.09 -6.11
N ALA A 125 23.39 -5.56 -6.22
CA ALA A 125 23.08 -6.92 -6.65
C ALA A 125 23.48 -7.16 -8.13
N GLU A 126 23.28 -6.17 -8.99
CA GLU A 126 23.68 -6.23 -10.40
C GLU A 126 25.21 -6.20 -10.58
N ALA A 127 25.92 -5.39 -9.79
CA ALA A 127 27.37 -5.34 -9.78
C ALA A 127 27.98 -6.69 -9.39
N LYS A 128 27.44 -7.34 -8.34
CA LYS A 128 27.87 -8.68 -7.91
C LYS A 128 27.65 -9.75 -8.99
N LYS A 129 26.60 -9.64 -9.80
CA LYS A 129 26.30 -10.54 -10.91
C LYS A 129 27.30 -10.35 -12.06
N GLY A 130 27.67 -9.13 -12.36
CA GLY A 130 28.70 -8.81 -13.38
C GLY A 130 30.10 -9.30 -13.01
N SER A 131 30.43 -9.30 -11.72
CA SER A 131 31.73 -9.74 -11.20
C SER A 131 31.92 -11.28 -11.19
N ARG A 132 30.84 -12.06 -11.37
CA ARG A 132 30.90 -13.54 -11.41
C ARG A 132 31.05 -14.10 -12.83
N LYS A 133 31.16 -13.25 -13.80
CA LYS A 133 31.49 -13.60 -15.18
C LYS A 133 32.98 -13.37 -15.43
#